data_e720503585902339c7318cc84d7d8798
#
_entry.id   e720503585902339c7318cc84d7d8798
#
_cell.length_a   1.000
_cell.length_b   1.000
_cell.length_c   1.000
_cell.angle_alpha   90.00
_cell.angle_beta   90.00
_cell.angle_gamma   90.00
#
_symmetry.space_group_name_H-M   'P 1'
#
loop_
_entity.id
_entity.type
_entity.pdbx_description
1 polymer ?
#
loop_
_entity_poly.entity_id
_entity_poly.type
_entity_poly.pdbx_seq_one_letter_code
_entity_poly.pdbx_strand_id
1 'polypeptide(L)'
;MLALLWFAVPNASQARETLTWLLRDLPPSTLFAGTMQGQGAIDQLMPILTARMPEYDHVLMHVNRARAMQMLNDGAALSCDPTMLWTQERARTIIYSIPIFVLFSSGLIVRKEHLGRFEPFISQGQINLQALMASETVKLGVVAERSYGGLIDKTLDESDEQTLSLHYGSDAVGSLLQMARAGRLDGLLGFWFEVRYQALQQGIDPQELVFLPIADNPLYQLAYIGCSDTPEGKHAMQLINREMRTLRESALMGFYARWLDPEQQQSYLSDVKVIFDKQ
;
A
#
# COMPACT_ATOMS: atom_id res chain seq x y z
N MET A 1 -48.69 -23.25 -49.18
CA MET A 1 -47.42 -23.57 -48.51
C MET A 1 -46.76 -22.23 -48.13
N LEU A 2 -46.89 -21.78 -46.86
CA LEU A 2 -46.20 -20.58 -46.35
C LEU A 2 -44.88 -21.04 -45.73
N ALA A 3 -43.76 -20.61 -46.31
CA ALA A 3 -42.43 -20.85 -45.74
C ALA A 3 -42.16 -19.81 -44.65
N LEU A 4 -42.09 -20.26 -43.39
CA LEU A 4 -41.62 -19.44 -42.28
C LEU A 4 -40.08 -19.32 -42.36
N LEU A 5 -39.59 -18.15 -42.74
CA LEU A 5 -38.18 -17.79 -42.64
C LEU A 5 -37.86 -17.47 -41.17
N TRP A 6 -37.10 -18.35 -40.48
CA TRP A 6 -36.50 -18.09 -39.20
C TRP A 6 -35.28 -17.17 -39.41
N PHE A 7 -35.38 -15.92 -39.01
CA PHE A 7 -34.23 -15.02 -38.87
C PHE A 7 -33.48 -15.39 -37.58
N ALA A 8 -32.34 -16.06 -37.71
CA ALA A 8 -31.39 -16.18 -36.61
C ALA A 8 -30.79 -14.80 -36.35
N VAL A 9 -31.17 -14.18 -35.21
CA VAL A 9 -30.51 -12.97 -34.72
C VAL A 9 -29.13 -13.39 -34.22
N PRO A 10 -28.03 -12.88 -34.80
CA PRO A 10 -26.71 -13.18 -34.26
C PRO A 10 -26.64 -12.58 -32.86
N ASN A 11 -26.42 -13.42 -31.84
CA ASN A 11 -25.99 -12.94 -30.55
C ASN A 11 -24.63 -12.25 -30.75
N ALA A 12 -24.63 -10.92 -30.77
CA ALA A 12 -23.41 -10.17 -30.71
C ALA A 12 -22.79 -10.50 -29.33
N SER A 13 -21.77 -11.34 -29.32
CA SER A 13 -20.89 -11.51 -28.18
C SER A 13 -20.28 -10.15 -27.91
N GLN A 14 -20.83 -9.42 -26.95
CA GLN A 14 -20.25 -8.17 -26.53
C GLN A 14 -18.88 -8.49 -25.92
N ALA A 15 -17.82 -7.97 -26.54
CA ALA A 15 -16.47 -8.13 -26.00
C ALA A 15 -16.47 -7.58 -24.57
N ARG A 16 -15.91 -8.36 -23.65
CA ARG A 16 -15.78 -7.90 -22.25
C ARG A 16 -14.88 -6.69 -22.21
N GLU A 17 -15.20 -5.79 -21.31
CA GLU A 17 -14.33 -4.64 -21.04
C GLU A 17 -13.06 -5.08 -20.32
N THR A 18 -11.92 -4.51 -20.68
CA THR A 18 -10.63 -4.81 -20.03
C THR A 18 -10.46 -3.97 -18.79
N LEU A 19 -10.27 -4.64 -17.63
CA LEU A 19 -9.88 -4.02 -16.38
C LEU A 19 -8.40 -4.25 -16.11
N THR A 20 -7.61 -3.19 -16.15
CA THR A 20 -6.17 -3.24 -15.89
C THR A 20 -5.87 -3.02 -14.41
N TRP A 21 -5.23 -3.98 -13.77
CA TRP A 21 -4.73 -3.90 -12.40
C TRP A 21 -3.28 -3.45 -12.40
N LEU A 22 -3.01 -2.30 -11.80
CA LEU A 22 -1.69 -1.70 -11.71
C LEU A 22 -0.98 -2.23 -10.47
N LEU A 23 -0.11 -3.22 -10.65
CA LEU A 23 0.62 -3.85 -9.57
C LEU A 23 2.00 -3.24 -9.44
N ARG A 24 2.33 -2.77 -8.25
CA ARG A 24 3.63 -2.17 -7.94
C ARG A 24 4.48 -3.16 -7.15
N ASP A 25 5.80 -3.08 -7.31
CA ASP A 25 6.74 -3.85 -6.48
C ASP A 25 6.75 -3.26 -5.07
N LEU A 26 6.04 -3.90 -4.15
CA LEU A 26 5.84 -3.48 -2.76
C LEU A 26 5.98 -4.69 -1.81
N PRO A 27 7.18 -5.28 -1.69
CA PRO A 27 7.37 -6.39 -0.78
C PRO A 27 7.06 -6.01 0.68
N PRO A 28 6.36 -6.86 1.45
CA PRO A 28 5.78 -8.15 1.08
C PRO A 28 4.31 -8.09 0.63
N SER A 29 3.77 -6.93 0.27
CA SER A 29 2.39 -6.83 -0.25
C SER A 29 2.26 -7.47 -1.64
N THR A 30 3.23 -7.20 -2.52
CA THR A 30 3.41 -7.85 -3.82
C THR A 30 4.84 -8.37 -3.93
N LEU A 31 5.01 -9.59 -4.41
CA LEU A 31 6.28 -10.28 -4.53
C LEU A 31 6.46 -10.84 -5.94
N PHE A 32 7.15 -10.08 -6.80
CA PHE A 32 7.30 -10.42 -8.21
C PHE A 32 8.44 -11.40 -8.49
N ALA A 33 9.33 -11.62 -7.53
CA ALA A 33 10.48 -12.50 -7.67
C ALA A 33 10.86 -13.16 -6.33
N GLY A 34 11.84 -14.07 -6.38
CA GLY A 34 12.39 -14.75 -5.20
C GLY A 34 11.58 -15.99 -4.78
N THR A 35 11.99 -16.58 -3.66
CA THR A 35 11.42 -17.84 -3.15
C THR A 35 9.98 -17.71 -2.68
N MET A 36 9.53 -16.49 -2.39
CA MET A 36 8.17 -16.19 -1.94
C MET A 36 7.34 -15.47 -3.01
N GLN A 37 7.74 -15.55 -4.29
CA GLN A 37 6.99 -14.97 -5.39
C GLN A 37 5.51 -15.37 -5.36
N GLY A 38 4.62 -14.42 -5.55
CA GLY A 38 3.17 -14.64 -5.57
C GLY A 38 2.54 -14.90 -4.19
N GLN A 39 3.28 -14.74 -3.09
CA GLN A 39 2.79 -14.98 -1.74
C GLN A 39 2.44 -13.70 -0.96
N GLY A 40 2.60 -12.53 -1.56
CA GLY A 40 2.25 -11.25 -0.95
C GLY A 40 0.75 -11.12 -0.66
N ALA A 41 0.38 -10.18 0.19
CA ALA A 41 -1.03 -10.00 0.58
C ALA A 41 -1.91 -9.64 -0.63
N ILE A 42 -1.42 -8.82 -1.54
CA ILE A 42 -2.10 -8.47 -2.80
C ILE A 42 -2.03 -9.63 -3.79
N ASP A 43 -0.89 -10.34 -3.86
CA ASP A 43 -0.76 -11.51 -4.73
C ASP A 43 -1.81 -12.59 -4.41
N GLN A 44 -2.14 -12.74 -3.12
CA GLN A 44 -3.19 -13.67 -2.67
C GLN A 44 -4.62 -13.13 -2.93
N LEU A 45 -4.81 -11.82 -2.88
CA LEU A 45 -6.10 -11.19 -3.15
C LEU A 45 -6.47 -11.26 -4.63
N MET A 46 -5.53 -10.93 -5.53
CA MET A 46 -5.82 -10.72 -6.95
C MET A 46 -6.48 -11.92 -7.65
N PRO A 47 -5.99 -13.18 -7.50
CA PRO A 47 -6.65 -14.33 -8.11
C PRO A 47 -8.10 -14.51 -7.65
N ILE A 48 -8.37 -14.24 -6.36
CA ILE A 48 -9.71 -14.37 -5.80
C ILE A 48 -10.63 -13.28 -6.34
N LEU A 49 -10.17 -12.04 -6.35
CA LEU A 49 -10.95 -10.90 -6.81
C LEU A 49 -11.27 -10.99 -8.29
N THR A 50 -10.28 -11.28 -9.14
CA THR A 50 -10.46 -11.41 -10.59
C THR A 50 -11.40 -12.56 -10.93
N ALA A 51 -11.32 -13.69 -10.25
CA ALA A 51 -12.23 -14.82 -10.45
C ALA A 51 -13.69 -14.51 -10.08
N ARG A 52 -13.91 -13.54 -9.16
CA ARG A 52 -15.25 -13.10 -8.73
C ARG A 52 -15.83 -11.95 -9.57
N MET A 53 -15.07 -11.44 -10.54
CA MET A 53 -15.50 -10.38 -11.46
C MET A 53 -15.40 -10.84 -12.93
N PRO A 54 -16.14 -11.90 -13.32
CA PRO A 54 -16.05 -12.49 -14.66
C PRO A 54 -16.62 -11.57 -15.75
N GLU A 55 -17.18 -10.42 -15.38
CA GLU A 55 -17.69 -9.40 -16.30
C GLU A 55 -16.57 -8.70 -17.08
N TYR A 56 -15.33 -8.75 -16.56
CA TYR A 56 -14.15 -8.11 -17.14
C TYR A 56 -13.14 -9.13 -17.70
N ASP A 57 -12.38 -8.69 -18.69
CA ASP A 57 -11.11 -9.31 -19.06
C ASP A 57 -10.01 -8.64 -18.23
N HIS A 58 -9.37 -9.39 -17.32
CA HIS A 58 -8.42 -8.84 -16.36
C HIS A 58 -6.99 -8.87 -16.90
N VAL A 59 -6.31 -7.72 -16.83
CA VAL A 59 -4.88 -7.58 -17.14
C VAL A 59 -4.13 -7.18 -15.88
N LEU A 60 -3.18 -7.98 -15.44
CA LEU A 60 -2.26 -7.65 -14.33
C LEU A 60 -1.00 -7.01 -14.92
N MET A 61 -0.83 -5.72 -14.69
CA MET A 61 0.27 -4.94 -15.27
C MET A 61 1.25 -4.51 -14.17
N HIS A 62 2.52 -4.90 -14.30
CA HIS A 62 3.57 -4.43 -13.40
C HIS A 62 4.02 -3.03 -13.80
N VAL A 63 3.93 -2.09 -12.89
CA VAL A 63 4.26 -0.67 -13.10
C VAL A 63 5.00 -0.10 -11.89
N ASN A 64 5.77 0.96 -12.10
CA ASN A 64 6.26 1.78 -11.00
C ASN A 64 5.17 2.75 -10.51
N ARG A 65 5.43 3.42 -9.38
CA ARG A 65 4.47 4.33 -8.74
C ARG A 65 4.05 5.48 -9.67
N ALA A 66 5.00 6.17 -10.29
CA ALA A 66 4.71 7.30 -11.18
C ALA A 66 3.82 6.88 -12.36
N ARG A 67 4.10 5.72 -12.97
CA ARG A 67 3.28 5.19 -14.06
C ARG A 67 1.88 4.78 -13.59
N ALA A 68 1.76 4.18 -12.41
CA ALA A 68 0.45 3.83 -11.84
C ALA A 68 -0.39 5.10 -11.63
N MET A 69 0.18 6.13 -10.99
CA MET A 69 -0.50 7.41 -10.76
C MET A 69 -0.90 8.09 -12.07
N GLN A 70 -0.01 8.10 -13.07
CA GLN A 70 -0.32 8.65 -14.39
C GLN A 70 -1.53 7.93 -15.01
N MET A 71 -1.52 6.60 -15.06
CA MET A 71 -2.60 5.82 -15.68
C MET A 71 -3.94 6.00 -14.97
N LEU A 72 -3.94 6.09 -13.61
CA LEU A 72 -5.15 6.37 -12.83
C LEU A 72 -5.71 7.77 -13.14
N ASN A 73 -4.85 8.77 -13.24
CA ASN A 73 -5.25 10.15 -13.45
C ASN A 73 -5.69 10.43 -14.91
N ASP A 74 -5.04 9.81 -15.87
CA ASP A 74 -5.36 10.01 -17.29
C ASP A 74 -6.76 9.51 -17.67
N GLY A 75 -7.26 8.48 -16.98
CA GLY A 75 -8.57 7.89 -17.23
C GLY A 75 -8.77 7.35 -18.66
N ALA A 76 -7.69 7.20 -19.43
CA ALA A 76 -7.74 6.76 -20.83
C ALA A 76 -8.13 5.27 -20.98
N ALA A 77 -7.92 4.49 -19.91
CA ALA A 77 -8.31 3.10 -19.81
C ALA A 77 -8.80 2.81 -18.40
N LEU A 78 -9.71 1.86 -18.26
CA LEU A 78 -10.16 1.37 -16.96
C LEU A 78 -9.00 0.74 -16.20
N SER A 79 -8.48 1.46 -15.22
CA SER A 79 -7.31 1.06 -14.43
C SER A 79 -7.60 1.14 -12.94
N CYS A 80 -7.11 0.16 -12.18
CA CYS A 80 -7.20 0.13 -10.71
C CYS A 80 -5.87 -0.27 -10.08
N ASP A 81 -5.50 0.35 -8.95
CA ASP A 81 -4.34 0.00 -8.11
C ASP A 81 -4.84 -0.52 -6.75
N PRO A 82 -4.51 -1.76 -6.35
CA PRO A 82 -5.00 -2.37 -5.11
C PRO A 82 -4.18 -2.00 -3.87
N THR A 83 -3.32 -0.98 -3.93
CA THR A 83 -2.37 -0.64 -2.87
C THR A 83 -2.35 0.84 -2.52
N MET A 84 -3.53 1.47 -2.51
CA MET A 84 -3.65 2.91 -2.33
C MET A 84 -3.93 3.31 -0.88
N LEU A 85 -3.20 4.32 -0.39
CA LEU A 85 -3.65 5.12 0.74
C LEU A 85 -4.50 6.28 0.21
N TRP A 86 -5.58 6.56 0.91
CA TRP A 86 -6.44 7.70 0.58
C TRP A 86 -5.76 9.01 0.95
N THR A 87 -5.77 9.98 0.04
CA THR A 87 -5.45 11.38 0.33
C THR A 87 -6.48 12.27 -0.34
N GLN A 88 -6.69 13.46 0.24
CA GLN A 88 -7.63 14.43 -0.32
C GLN A 88 -7.24 14.87 -1.74
N GLU A 89 -5.96 14.96 -2.02
CA GLU A 89 -5.45 15.31 -3.35
C GLU A 89 -5.81 14.23 -4.38
N ARG A 90 -5.48 12.98 -4.09
CA ARG A 90 -5.75 11.84 -4.99
C ARG A 90 -7.24 11.61 -5.20
N ALA A 91 -8.06 11.86 -4.18
CA ALA A 91 -9.52 11.70 -4.25
C ALA A 91 -10.22 12.69 -5.23
N ARG A 92 -9.48 13.62 -5.82
CA ARG A 92 -9.99 14.51 -6.88
C ARG A 92 -10.07 13.83 -8.25
N THR A 93 -9.28 12.77 -8.47
CA THR A 93 -9.13 12.11 -9.76
C THR A 93 -9.19 10.58 -9.66
N ILE A 94 -9.21 10.05 -8.44
CA ILE A 94 -9.23 8.61 -8.16
C ILE A 94 -10.41 8.31 -7.26
N ILE A 95 -11.23 7.34 -7.64
CA ILE A 95 -12.28 6.79 -6.78
C ILE A 95 -11.74 5.63 -5.97
N TYR A 96 -12.21 5.51 -4.73
CA TYR A 96 -11.71 4.55 -3.76
C TYR A 96 -12.76 3.52 -3.38
N SER A 97 -12.33 2.29 -3.16
CA SER A 97 -13.15 1.24 -2.58
C SER A 97 -13.49 1.51 -1.10
N ILE A 98 -14.32 0.67 -0.52
CA ILE A 98 -14.27 0.48 0.94
C ILE A 98 -12.86 0.00 1.33
N PRO A 99 -12.42 0.22 2.58
CA PRO A 99 -11.11 -0.25 3.02
C PRO A 99 -10.94 -1.76 2.79
N ILE A 100 -9.81 -2.15 2.23
CA ILE A 100 -9.48 -3.56 1.97
C ILE A 100 -8.50 -4.13 2.99
N PHE A 101 -7.59 -3.31 3.50
CA PHE A 101 -6.68 -3.67 4.58
C PHE A 101 -6.65 -2.60 5.65
N VAL A 102 -6.43 -3.04 6.88
CA VAL A 102 -6.04 -2.22 8.02
C VAL A 102 -4.55 -2.48 8.23
N LEU A 103 -3.73 -1.46 8.09
CA LEU A 103 -2.28 -1.56 8.23
C LEU A 103 -1.85 -0.92 9.55
N PHE A 104 -0.87 -1.47 10.25
CA PHE A 104 -0.15 -0.67 11.23
C PHE A 104 0.42 0.56 10.55
N SER A 105 0.27 1.73 11.18
CA SER A 105 0.70 2.98 10.58
C SER A 105 2.21 3.03 10.36
N SER A 106 2.62 3.86 9.41
CA SER A 106 4.03 4.17 9.16
C SER A 106 4.67 4.81 10.40
N GLY A 107 5.94 4.54 10.59
CA GLY A 107 6.74 5.11 11.65
C GLY A 107 8.16 5.40 11.20
N LEU A 108 8.99 5.85 12.11
CA LEU A 108 10.41 6.05 11.90
C LEU A 108 11.17 4.77 12.28
N ILE A 109 11.99 4.26 11.39
CA ILE A 109 12.87 3.12 11.61
C ILE A 109 14.30 3.62 11.70
N VAL A 110 14.98 3.28 12.78
CA VAL A 110 16.37 3.68 13.08
C VAL A 110 17.19 2.47 13.46
N ARG A 111 18.51 2.56 13.29
CA ARG A 111 19.42 1.54 13.81
C ARG A 111 19.51 1.67 15.33
N LYS A 112 19.47 0.55 16.03
CA LYS A 112 19.49 0.52 17.51
C LYS A 112 20.70 1.26 18.09
N GLU A 113 21.86 1.15 17.44
CA GLU A 113 23.09 1.83 17.84
C GLU A 113 23.02 3.37 17.72
N HIS A 114 22.09 3.89 16.88
CA HIS A 114 21.90 5.32 16.68
C HIS A 114 20.71 5.89 17.48
N LEU A 115 20.00 5.06 18.24
CA LEU A 115 18.78 5.45 18.97
C LEU A 115 18.98 6.67 19.86
N GLY A 116 20.15 6.80 20.52
CA GLY A 116 20.47 7.92 21.39
C GLY A 116 20.36 9.30 20.74
N ARG A 117 20.52 9.41 19.41
CA ARG A 117 20.33 10.67 18.66
C ARG A 117 18.86 11.11 18.61
N PHE A 118 17.94 10.17 18.76
CA PHE A 118 16.51 10.39 18.68
C PHE A 118 15.84 10.55 20.04
N GLU A 119 16.50 10.15 21.13
CA GLU A 119 15.98 10.23 22.50
C GLU A 119 15.39 11.59 22.88
N PRO A 120 15.99 12.76 22.51
CA PRO A 120 15.41 14.06 22.82
C PRO A 120 14.01 14.30 22.23
N PHE A 121 13.64 13.54 21.21
CA PHE A 121 12.37 13.67 20.50
C PHE A 121 11.39 12.54 20.84
N ILE A 122 11.78 11.60 21.72
CA ILE A 122 10.95 10.45 22.11
C ILE A 122 10.25 10.75 23.43
N SER A 123 8.93 10.56 23.43
CA SER A 123 8.12 10.60 24.64
C SER A 123 7.13 9.44 24.62
N GLN A 124 7.00 8.72 25.73
CA GLN A 124 6.09 7.56 25.87
C GLN A 124 6.26 6.49 24.76
N GLY A 125 7.49 6.32 24.28
CA GLY A 125 7.80 5.35 23.21
C GLY A 125 7.41 5.80 21.80
N GLN A 126 6.95 7.02 21.62
CA GLN A 126 6.60 7.63 20.34
C GLN A 126 7.55 8.78 20.02
N ILE A 127 7.83 9.01 18.72
CA ILE A 127 8.68 10.10 18.28
C ILE A 127 7.86 11.30 17.80
N ASN A 128 8.22 12.49 18.27
CA ASN A 128 7.71 13.73 17.72
C ASN A 128 8.44 14.05 16.41
N LEU A 129 7.84 13.63 15.29
CA LEU A 129 8.45 13.80 13.96
C LEU A 129 8.62 15.28 13.60
N GLN A 130 7.67 16.14 13.94
CA GLN A 130 7.74 17.56 13.63
C GLN A 130 8.93 18.23 14.35
N ALA A 131 9.10 17.96 15.64
CA ALA A 131 10.24 18.49 16.40
C ALA A 131 11.57 17.93 15.88
N LEU A 132 11.61 16.64 15.50
CA LEU A 132 12.80 16.01 14.90
C LEU A 132 13.19 16.72 13.59
N MET A 133 12.23 16.90 12.68
CA MET A 133 12.50 17.53 11.38
C MET A 133 12.91 19.00 11.55
N ALA A 134 12.25 19.75 12.45
CA ALA A 134 12.59 21.13 12.77
C ALA A 134 13.98 21.30 13.39
N SER A 135 14.59 20.23 13.92
CA SER A 135 15.95 20.29 14.47
C SER A 135 17.05 20.30 13.40
N GLU A 136 16.73 19.88 12.19
CA GLU A 136 17.66 19.77 11.05
C GLU A 136 18.92 18.93 11.33
N THR A 137 18.89 18.09 12.38
CA THR A 137 20.06 17.33 12.86
C THR A 137 20.16 15.94 12.27
N VAL A 138 19.12 15.49 11.52
CA VAL A 138 19.02 14.15 10.95
C VAL A 138 18.67 14.19 9.46
N LYS A 139 19.08 13.15 8.75
CA LYS A 139 18.71 12.92 7.37
C LYS A 139 17.85 11.65 7.26
N LEU A 140 16.58 11.81 6.90
CA LEU A 140 15.64 10.70 6.78
C LEU A 140 15.45 10.25 5.34
N GLY A 141 15.43 8.93 5.14
CA GLY A 141 15.06 8.33 3.87
C GLY A 141 13.55 8.20 3.71
N VAL A 142 13.04 8.62 2.57
CA VAL A 142 11.63 8.52 2.21
C VAL A 142 11.47 8.03 0.77
N VAL A 143 10.43 7.24 0.53
CA VAL A 143 10.08 6.80 -0.83
C VAL A 143 9.35 7.95 -1.54
N ALA A 144 9.85 8.37 -2.67
CA ALA A 144 9.27 9.46 -3.45
C ALA A 144 7.83 9.18 -3.87
N GLU A 145 6.99 10.21 -3.89
CA GLU A 145 5.58 10.16 -4.29
C GLU A 145 4.71 9.20 -3.45
N ARG A 146 5.24 8.72 -2.31
CA ARG A 146 4.52 7.87 -1.37
C ARG A 146 3.81 8.73 -0.33
N SER A 147 2.56 8.42 -0.02
CA SER A 147 1.91 8.91 1.19
C SER A 147 2.23 7.96 2.36
N TYR A 148 2.49 8.54 3.52
CA TYR A 148 2.70 7.85 4.80
C TYR A 148 1.53 8.06 5.76
N GLY A 149 0.51 8.83 5.33
CA GLY A 149 -0.64 9.29 6.12
C GLY A 149 -0.57 10.79 6.39
N GLY A 150 -1.74 11.41 6.52
CA GLY A 150 -1.86 12.88 6.45
C GLY A 150 -0.99 13.66 7.43
N LEU A 151 -0.78 13.17 8.66
CA LEU A 151 0.09 13.82 9.65
C LEU A 151 1.56 13.80 9.21
N ILE A 152 2.04 12.64 8.75
CA ILE A 152 3.43 12.47 8.32
C ILE A 152 3.65 13.26 7.03
N ASP A 153 2.75 13.11 6.05
CA ASP A 153 2.86 13.81 4.76
C ASP A 153 2.97 15.32 4.97
N LYS A 154 2.08 15.91 5.81
CA LYS A 154 2.13 17.32 6.15
C LYS A 154 3.47 17.72 6.78
N THR A 155 3.99 16.91 7.71
CA THR A 155 5.28 17.20 8.36
C THR A 155 6.42 17.19 7.34
N LEU A 156 6.41 16.25 6.39
CA LEU A 156 7.43 16.16 5.34
C LEU A 156 7.36 17.35 4.37
N ASP A 157 6.16 17.77 3.99
CA ASP A 157 5.94 18.94 3.12
C ASP A 157 6.44 20.24 3.75
N GLU A 158 6.41 20.34 5.08
CA GLU A 158 6.87 21.50 5.87
C GLU A 158 8.37 21.43 6.22
N SER A 159 9.05 20.31 5.90
CA SER A 159 10.46 20.07 6.30
C SER A 159 11.44 20.60 5.26
N ASP A 160 12.66 20.93 5.71
CA ASP A 160 13.77 21.30 4.80
C ASP A 160 14.14 20.09 3.92
N GLU A 161 14.21 20.30 2.61
CA GLU A 161 14.55 19.28 1.62
C GLU A 161 15.93 18.63 1.90
N GLN A 162 16.85 19.34 2.55
CA GLN A 162 18.18 18.83 2.89
C GLN A 162 18.12 17.73 3.96
N THR A 163 17.08 17.74 4.80
CA THR A 163 16.84 16.70 5.83
C THR A 163 16.21 15.44 5.27
N LEU A 164 15.79 15.47 4.01
CA LEU A 164 15.14 14.36 3.33
C LEU A 164 16.03 13.77 2.23
N SER A 165 15.95 12.47 2.08
CA SER A 165 16.53 11.74 0.96
C SER A 165 15.43 10.99 0.23
N LEU A 166 14.95 11.58 -0.87
CA LEU A 166 13.92 10.99 -1.72
C LEU A 166 14.51 9.84 -2.52
N HIS A 167 13.90 8.66 -2.43
CA HIS A 167 14.32 7.51 -3.21
C HIS A 167 13.23 7.09 -4.20
N TYR A 168 13.62 7.01 -5.45
CA TYR A 168 12.77 6.58 -6.57
C TYR A 168 13.14 5.14 -6.97
N GLY A 169 12.16 4.39 -7.48
CA GLY A 169 12.42 3.05 -8.02
C GLY A 169 11.53 1.97 -7.43
N SER A 170 11.76 0.73 -7.88
CA SER A 170 10.94 -0.42 -7.52
C SER A 170 11.27 -0.97 -6.13
N ASP A 171 12.54 -1.13 -5.77
CA ASP A 171 12.96 -1.59 -4.43
C ASP A 171 13.40 -0.42 -3.53
N ALA A 172 12.52 0.57 -3.39
CA ALA A 172 12.86 1.79 -2.67
C ALA A 172 13.15 1.55 -1.18
N VAL A 173 12.35 0.72 -0.51
CA VAL A 173 12.52 0.43 0.93
C VAL A 173 13.81 -0.33 1.19
N GLY A 174 14.12 -1.35 0.38
CA GLY A 174 15.37 -2.09 0.48
C GLY A 174 16.60 -1.23 0.27
N SER A 175 16.55 -0.33 -0.73
CA SER A 175 17.63 0.62 -1.00
C SER A 175 17.82 1.64 0.13
N LEU A 176 16.74 2.18 0.69
CA LEU A 176 16.80 3.09 1.85
C LEU A 176 17.40 2.40 3.07
N LEU A 177 17.05 1.14 3.32
CA LEU A 177 17.63 0.35 4.40
C LEU A 177 19.15 0.16 4.22
N GLN A 178 19.60 -0.12 3.01
CA GLN A 178 21.05 -0.20 2.69
C GLN A 178 21.75 1.14 2.92
N MET A 179 21.12 2.26 2.53
CA MET A 179 21.68 3.59 2.76
C MET A 179 21.80 3.91 4.26
N ALA A 180 20.78 3.56 5.05
CA ALA A 180 20.82 3.69 6.51
C ALA A 180 21.93 2.84 7.13
N ARG A 181 22.09 1.59 6.66
CA ARG A 181 23.18 0.70 7.07
C ARG A 181 24.57 1.25 6.72
N ALA A 182 24.69 1.91 5.58
CA ALA A 182 25.92 2.55 5.14
C ALA A 182 26.21 3.90 5.83
N GLY A 183 25.38 4.33 6.81
CA GLY A 183 25.52 5.60 7.52
C GLY A 183 25.22 6.83 6.67
N ARG A 184 24.55 6.66 5.53
CA ARG A 184 24.14 7.77 4.64
C ARG A 184 22.81 8.40 5.05
N LEU A 185 22.03 7.68 5.86
CA LEU A 185 20.77 8.11 6.45
C LEU A 185 20.80 7.80 7.95
N ASP A 186 20.18 8.64 8.73
CA ASP A 186 20.02 8.43 10.17
C ASP A 186 18.83 7.52 10.48
N GLY A 187 17.82 7.53 9.62
CA GLY A 187 16.64 6.66 9.67
C GLY A 187 15.86 6.67 8.38
N LEU A 188 14.78 5.91 8.34
CA LEU A 188 13.84 5.92 7.21
C LEU A 188 12.41 5.87 7.70
N LEU A 189 11.50 6.51 6.96
CA LEU A 189 10.06 6.40 7.19
C LEU A 189 9.50 5.22 6.40
N GLY A 190 8.65 4.42 7.05
CA GLY A 190 8.05 3.26 6.38
C GLY A 190 7.12 2.46 7.29
N PHE A 191 6.55 1.44 6.71
CA PHE A 191 5.83 0.41 7.44
C PHE A 191 6.82 -0.62 8.01
N TRP A 192 6.65 -0.98 9.28
CA TRP A 192 7.53 -1.96 9.90
C TRP A 192 7.58 -3.30 9.16
N PHE A 193 6.44 -3.81 8.72
CA PHE A 193 6.38 -5.10 8.02
C PHE A 193 7.17 -5.11 6.70
N GLU A 194 7.23 -3.97 5.97
CA GLU A 194 8.03 -3.84 4.76
C GLU A 194 9.52 -3.80 5.08
N VAL A 195 9.91 -2.96 6.06
CA VAL A 195 11.32 -2.82 6.44
C VAL A 195 11.85 -4.10 7.07
N ARG A 196 11.04 -4.77 7.91
CA ARG A 196 11.38 -6.07 8.48
C ARG A 196 11.59 -7.14 7.40
N TYR A 197 10.70 -7.21 6.42
CA TYR A 197 10.86 -8.11 5.28
C TYR A 197 12.19 -7.85 4.55
N GLN A 198 12.47 -6.59 4.21
CA GLN A 198 13.70 -6.20 3.52
C GLN A 198 14.95 -6.47 4.36
N ALA A 199 14.89 -6.25 5.67
CA ALA A 199 15.98 -6.59 6.57
C ALA A 199 16.32 -8.09 6.50
N LEU A 200 15.33 -8.95 6.60
CA LEU A 200 15.51 -10.40 6.48
C LEU A 200 16.07 -10.81 5.11
N GLN A 201 15.60 -10.21 4.01
CA GLN A 201 16.12 -10.49 2.66
C GLN A 201 17.59 -10.08 2.51
N GLN A 202 18.03 -9.05 3.25
CA GLN A 202 19.41 -8.53 3.22
C GLN A 202 20.30 -9.14 4.30
N GLY A 203 19.82 -10.15 5.05
CA GLY A 203 20.56 -10.77 6.14
C GLY A 203 20.82 -9.84 7.33
N ILE A 204 19.95 -8.84 7.52
CA ILE A 204 19.97 -7.93 8.68
C ILE A 204 19.04 -8.52 9.75
N ASP A 205 19.52 -8.64 10.98
CA ASP A 205 18.65 -9.00 12.09
C ASP A 205 17.68 -7.85 12.39
N PRO A 206 16.35 -8.07 12.30
CA PRO A 206 15.38 -7.02 12.65
C PRO A 206 15.54 -6.47 14.06
N GLN A 207 16.16 -7.21 14.99
CA GLN A 207 16.46 -6.72 16.35
C GLN A 207 17.54 -5.62 16.40
N GLU A 208 18.30 -5.44 15.32
CA GLU A 208 19.23 -4.30 15.17
C GLU A 208 18.51 -2.99 14.80
N LEU A 209 17.22 -3.09 14.46
CA LEU A 209 16.37 -1.96 14.10
C LEU A 209 15.38 -1.65 15.23
N VAL A 210 15.03 -0.37 15.36
CA VAL A 210 13.99 0.11 16.26
C VAL A 210 12.93 0.81 15.44
N PHE A 211 11.67 0.38 15.61
CA PHE A 211 10.51 1.07 15.07
C PHE A 211 9.97 2.06 16.12
N LEU A 212 9.88 3.32 15.75
CA LEU A 212 9.33 4.39 16.56
C LEU A 212 8.00 4.85 15.95
N PRO A 213 6.86 4.56 16.59
CA PRO A 213 5.59 5.13 16.19
C PRO A 213 5.65 6.66 16.25
N ILE A 214 4.99 7.32 15.31
CA ILE A 214 4.91 8.79 15.29
C ILE A 214 3.86 9.25 16.28
N ALA A 215 4.21 10.22 17.12
CA ALA A 215 3.30 10.82 18.10
C ALA A 215 2.08 11.43 17.38
N ASP A 216 0.91 11.31 17.96
CA ASP A 216 -0.37 11.77 17.44
C ASP A 216 -0.83 11.09 16.12
N ASN A 217 -0.06 10.14 15.60
CA ASN A 217 -0.48 9.35 14.42
C ASN A 217 -1.32 8.14 14.90
N PRO A 218 -2.45 7.82 14.25
CA PRO A 218 -3.26 6.67 14.63
C PRO A 218 -2.46 5.37 14.53
N LEU A 219 -2.77 4.39 15.39
CA LEU A 219 -2.11 3.08 15.39
C LEU A 219 -2.29 2.35 14.05
N TYR A 220 -3.44 2.52 13.44
CA TYR A 220 -3.81 1.88 12.18
C TYR A 220 -4.15 2.92 11.12
N GLN A 221 -3.85 2.59 9.87
CA GLN A 221 -4.31 3.30 8.68
C GLN A 221 -4.94 2.34 7.68
N LEU A 222 -5.81 2.86 6.85
CA LEU A 222 -6.61 2.07 5.92
C LEU A 222 -6.01 2.10 4.53
N ALA A 223 -5.98 0.93 3.89
CA ALA A 223 -5.60 0.81 2.49
C ALA A 223 -6.80 0.42 1.63
N TYR A 224 -6.77 0.85 0.39
CA TYR A 224 -7.89 0.82 -0.54
C TYR A 224 -7.46 0.33 -1.91
N ILE A 225 -8.44 -0.08 -2.72
CA ILE A 225 -8.32 -0.10 -4.17
C ILE A 225 -8.70 1.28 -4.68
N GLY A 226 -7.85 1.88 -5.51
CA GLY A 226 -8.15 3.12 -6.21
C GLY A 226 -8.32 2.86 -7.70
N CYS A 227 -9.39 3.37 -8.32
CA CYS A 227 -9.61 3.28 -9.77
C CYS A 227 -9.72 4.66 -10.40
N SER A 228 -9.47 4.77 -11.70
CA SER A 228 -9.68 5.99 -12.48
C SER A 228 -11.11 6.50 -12.30
N ASP A 229 -11.30 7.83 -12.10
CA ASP A 229 -12.63 8.44 -11.93
C ASP A 229 -13.31 8.62 -13.29
N THR A 230 -13.77 7.52 -13.85
CA THR A 230 -14.56 7.44 -15.08
C THR A 230 -15.87 6.71 -14.83
N PRO A 231 -16.87 6.79 -15.73
CA PRO A 231 -18.10 5.99 -15.60
C PRO A 231 -17.81 4.49 -15.46
N GLU A 232 -16.87 3.96 -16.23
CA GLU A 232 -16.43 2.55 -16.21
C GLU A 232 -15.74 2.23 -14.88
N GLY A 233 -14.87 3.14 -14.40
CA GLY A 233 -14.22 3.01 -13.09
C GLY A 233 -15.21 2.99 -11.93
N LYS A 234 -16.26 3.83 -12.00
CA LYS A 234 -17.35 3.83 -11.00
C LYS A 234 -18.13 2.51 -11.02
N HIS A 235 -18.40 1.96 -12.20
CA HIS A 235 -19.05 0.66 -12.33
C HIS A 235 -18.18 -0.46 -11.76
N ALA A 236 -16.91 -0.53 -12.15
CA ALA A 236 -15.96 -1.50 -11.60
C ALA A 236 -15.85 -1.39 -10.07
N MET A 237 -15.82 -0.16 -9.53
CA MET A 237 -15.74 0.08 -8.09
C MET A 237 -16.97 -0.45 -7.32
N GLN A 238 -18.16 -0.40 -7.91
CA GLN A 238 -19.35 -1.00 -7.29
C GLN A 238 -19.21 -2.52 -7.15
N LEU A 239 -18.70 -3.19 -8.20
CA LEU A 239 -18.44 -4.63 -8.18
C LEU A 239 -17.32 -4.99 -7.19
N ILE A 240 -16.21 -4.25 -7.23
CA ILE A 240 -15.11 -4.38 -6.27
C ILE A 240 -15.64 -4.29 -4.83
N ASN A 241 -16.43 -3.27 -4.52
CA ASN A 241 -16.96 -3.08 -3.19
C ASN A 241 -17.88 -4.21 -2.75
N ARG A 242 -18.69 -4.78 -3.67
CA ARG A 242 -19.52 -5.94 -3.40
C ARG A 242 -18.67 -7.13 -2.96
N GLU A 243 -17.61 -7.44 -3.70
CA GLU A 243 -16.73 -8.57 -3.41
C GLU A 243 -15.90 -8.32 -2.14
N MET A 244 -15.42 -7.09 -1.94
CA MET A 244 -14.61 -6.75 -0.77
C MET A 244 -15.38 -6.86 0.55
N ARG A 245 -16.69 -6.58 0.59
CA ARG A 245 -17.49 -6.80 1.80
C ARG A 245 -17.41 -8.24 2.29
N THR A 246 -17.51 -9.21 1.40
CA THR A 246 -17.41 -10.63 1.74
C THR A 246 -15.97 -11.05 2.08
N LEU A 247 -14.99 -10.56 1.31
CA LEU A 247 -13.59 -10.95 1.49
C LEU A 247 -12.98 -10.37 2.77
N ARG A 248 -13.36 -9.15 3.18
CA ARG A 248 -12.91 -8.52 4.44
C ARG A 248 -13.21 -9.39 5.66
N GLU A 249 -14.38 -9.98 5.69
CA GLU A 249 -14.86 -10.80 6.82
C GLU A 249 -14.17 -12.17 6.90
N SER A 250 -13.48 -12.59 5.86
CA SER A 250 -12.95 -13.95 5.78
C SER A 250 -11.44 -14.02 5.59
N ALA A 251 -10.94 -13.60 4.43
CA ALA A 251 -9.58 -13.92 3.99
C ALA A 251 -8.58 -12.76 4.15
N LEU A 252 -9.02 -11.51 3.92
CA LEU A 252 -8.09 -10.38 3.78
C LEU A 252 -7.26 -10.12 5.04
N MET A 253 -7.85 -10.25 6.22
CA MET A 253 -7.13 -10.04 7.48
C MET A 253 -5.92 -10.97 7.61
N GLY A 254 -6.09 -12.24 7.23
CA GLY A 254 -5.02 -13.23 7.29
C GLY A 254 -3.89 -12.98 6.29
N PHE A 255 -4.20 -12.41 5.11
CA PHE A 255 -3.18 -12.14 4.10
C PHE A 255 -2.14 -11.11 4.54
N TYR A 256 -2.55 -10.10 5.30
CA TYR A 256 -1.63 -9.14 5.88
C TYR A 256 -1.02 -9.64 7.19
N ALA A 257 -1.83 -10.25 8.08
CA ALA A 257 -1.38 -10.70 9.41
C ALA A 257 -0.14 -11.60 9.34
N ARG A 258 -0.03 -12.47 8.34
CA ARG A 258 1.12 -13.39 8.17
C ARG A 258 2.48 -12.68 8.05
N TRP A 259 2.49 -11.39 7.69
CA TRP A 259 3.70 -10.59 7.52
C TRP A 259 4.08 -9.80 8.77
N LEU A 260 3.22 -9.79 9.77
CA LEU A 260 3.46 -9.17 11.07
C LEU A 260 4.36 -10.05 11.96
N ASP A 261 4.93 -9.44 12.98
CA ASP A 261 5.60 -10.20 14.04
C ASP A 261 4.59 -11.14 14.71
N PRO A 262 4.98 -12.37 15.05
CA PRO A 262 4.07 -13.39 15.61
C PRO A 262 3.29 -12.90 16.85
N GLU A 263 3.92 -12.07 17.65
CA GLU A 263 3.32 -11.50 18.86
C GLU A 263 2.19 -10.51 18.57
N GLN A 264 2.23 -9.86 17.39
CA GLN A 264 1.24 -8.86 16.96
C GLN A 264 0.06 -9.47 16.20
N GLN A 265 0.21 -10.68 15.65
CA GLN A 265 -0.78 -11.27 14.76
C GLN A 265 -2.15 -11.44 15.42
N GLN A 266 -2.19 -11.95 16.66
CA GLN A 266 -3.45 -12.22 17.35
C GLN A 266 -4.19 -10.94 17.74
N SER A 267 -3.49 -9.94 18.31
CA SER A 267 -4.08 -8.65 18.65
C SER A 267 -4.57 -7.93 17.40
N TYR A 268 -3.77 -7.92 16.33
CA TYR A 268 -4.15 -7.36 15.05
C TYR A 268 -5.47 -7.95 14.51
N LEU A 269 -5.61 -9.28 14.46
CA LEU A 269 -6.82 -9.93 13.95
C LEU A 269 -8.07 -9.56 14.77
N SER A 270 -7.91 -9.37 16.08
CA SER A 270 -8.99 -8.92 16.97
C SER A 270 -9.40 -7.47 16.67
N ASP A 271 -8.41 -6.57 16.54
CA ASP A 271 -8.64 -5.14 16.32
C ASP A 271 -9.25 -4.86 14.94
N VAL A 272 -8.75 -5.55 13.91
CA VAL A 272 -9.22 -5.36 12.53
C VAL A 272 -10.67 -5.75 12.36
N LYS A 273 -11.11 -6.80 13.03
CA LYS A 273 -12.53 -7.17 13.04
C LYS A 273 -13.40 -6.03 13.56
N VAL A 274 -13.02 -5.44 14.70
CA VAL A 274 -13.74 -4.30 15.29
C VAL A 274 -13.73 -3.06 14.38
N ILE A 275 -12.62 -2.84 13.66
CA ILE A 275 -12.49 -1.70 12.74
C ILE A 275 -13.40 -1.89 11.51
N PHE A 276 -13.43 -3.09 10.94
CA PHE A 276 -14.29 -3.36 9.77
C PHE A 276 -15.78 -3.38 10.12
N ASP A 277 -16.16 -3.83 11.33
CA ASP A 277 -17.56 -3.81 11.79
C ASP A 277 -18.13 -2.40 11.95
N LYS A 278 -17.27 -1.38 12.07
CA LYS A 278 -17.67 0.03 12.22
C LYS A 278 -17.73 0.79 10.89
N GLN A 279 -17.43 0.14 9.76
CA GLN A 279 -17.36 0.74 8.41
C GLN A 279 -18.34 0.07 7.44
#